data_fdd57a7107ba9b6ad322692ed63f57fd
#
_entry.id   fdd57a7107ba9b6ad322692ed63f57fd
#
_cell.length_a   1.000
_cell.length_b   1.000
_cell.length_c   1.000
_cell.angle_alpha   90.00
_cell.angle_beta   90.00
_cell.angle_gamma   90.00
#
_symmetry.space_group_name_H-M   'P 1'
#
loop_
_entity.id
_entity.type
_entity.pdbx_description
1 polymer ?
#
loop_
_entity_poly.entity_id
_entity_poly.type
_entity_poly.pdbx_seq_one_letter_code
_entity_poly.pdbx_strand_id
1 'polypeptide(L)'
;MVIKKVEWLSWLHFVVFSSIAMINVLFNNRIFKFLSGGGIAAAFNLLLISVMVELLGLNTPILRNVANAVSIELSLLLSFFIYRIWVWPGGSWNVRVVFSRQLPLYHISAGSAVITRIFLMFPILDWLGINYAINTLIGILVGASINYILSDSLVFKTKAEPSSELYCPEGLETALLQKSDLESSHPLKGYIPQGNIDRSLTLSILIPAHNEEGCIEQTIHSINQVLEQQTIDYEILVVNDNSQDCTEALLQNISAQNNKVRYINNHYPKGFGFAVRYGLENYRGDTVAIVMADGSDAPEDIVNYYYKLLEGYDCVFGSRFIWGGNVIGYPLHKLVLNRLANLFIQILFGLKFNDITNSFKIYRREVIVGISPLISHHFNLTVEMPLKAIARGYSYAIIPITWRNRATGISKLKIKEMGSRYLFIVLHVFLEKTLSKGDYVRKHPHQAILNRNR
;
A
#
# COMPACT_ATOMS: atom_id res chain seq x y z
N MET A 1 42.16 -39.25 -1.69
CA MET A 1 41.77 -38.59 -2.95
C MET A 1 40.36 -38.99 -3.41
N VAL A 2 39.82 -40.13 -3.04
CA VAL A 2 38.48 -40.61 -3.42
C VAL A 2 37.36 -39.91 -2.64
N ILE A 3 37.54 -39.56 -1.38
CA ILE A 3 36.52 -38.93 -0.50
C ILE A 3 36.13 -37.52 -0.97
N LYS A 4 37.07 -36.72 -1.43
CA LYS A 4 36.77 -35.37 -1.98
C LYS A 4 35.99 -35.38 -3.29
N LYS A 5 36.03 -36.50 -4.05
CA LYS A 5 35.30 -36.63 -5.32
C LYS A 5 33.82 -36.93 -5.10
N VAL A 6 33.46 -37.57 -4.00
CA VAL A 6 32.08 -37.92 -3.64
C VAL A 6 31.35 -36.67 -3.09
N GLU A 7 32.02 -35.84 -2.29
CA GLU A 7 31.45 -34.57 -1.79
C GLU A 7 31.17 -33.58 -2.92
N TRP A 8 32.05 -33.49 -3.92
CA TRP A 8 31.86 -32.63 -5.09
C TRP A 8 30.65 -33.04 -5.96
N LEU A 9 30.46 -34.37 -6.13
CA LEU A 9 29.33 -34.91 -6.87
C LEU A 9 28.01 -34.70 -6.13
N SER A 10 27.98 -34.85 -4.81
CA SER A 10 26.78 -34.57 -4.01
C SER A 10 26.42 -33.06 -3.99
N TRP A 11 27.43 -32.17 -3.93
CA TRP A 11 27.26 -30.75 -4.01
C TRP A 11 26.75 -30.28 -5.39
N LEU A 12 27.32 -30.87 -6.47
CA LEU A 12 26.87 -30.59 -7.85
C LEU A 12 25.42 -31.07 -8.07
N HIS A 13 25.08 -32.28 -7.56
CA HIS A 13 23.70 -32.78 -7.58
C HIS A 13 22.74 -31.88 -6.81
N PHE A 14 23.13 -31.39 -5.62
CA PHE A 14 22.31 -30.47 -4.83
C PHE A 14 22.11 -29.13 -5.55
N VAL A 15 23.17 -28.54 -6.12
CA VAL A 15 23.10 -27.29 -6.87
C VAL A 15 22.27 -27.47 -8.14
N VAL A 16 22.43 -28.52 -8.89
CA VAL A 16 21.64 -28.80 -10.10
C VAL A 16 20.18 -29.07 -9.74
N PHE A 17 19.90 -29.85 -8.70
CA PHE A 17 18.54 -30.19 -8.28
C PHE A 17 17.80 -28.94 -7.68
N SER A 18 18.49 -28.14 -6.88
CA SER A 18 17.94 -26.89 -6.38
C SER A 18 17.72 -25.85 -7.48
N SER A 19 18.61 -25.80 -8.48
CA SER A 19 18.44 -24.93 -9.66
C SER A 19 17.26 -25.37 -10.52
N ILE A 20 17.07 -26.67 -10.75
CA ILE A 20 15.93 -27.23 -11.49
C ILE A 20 14.62 -27.00 -10.72
N ALA A 21 14.61 -27.17 -9.39
CA ALA A 21 13.45 -26.91 -8.56
C ALA A 21 13.10 -25.40 -8.57
N MET A 22 14.09 -24.51 -8.49
CA MET A 22 13.92 -23.08 -8.57
C MET A 22 13.42 -22.64 -9.96
N ILE A 23 13.94 -23.24 -11.03
CA ILE A 23 13.47 -23.03 -12.40
C ILE A 23 12.02 -23.47 -12.55
N ASN A 24 11.62 -24.63 -12.03
CA ASN A 24 10.25 -25.12 -12.08
C ASN A 24 9.27 -24.22 -11.29
N VAL A 25 9.67 -23.69 -10.12
CA VAL A 25 8.88 -22.73 -9.35
C VAL A 25 8.72 -21.41 -10.12
N LEU A 26 9.78 -20.91 -10.75
CA LEU A 26 9.74 -19.70 -11.59
C LEU A 26 8.85 -19.92 -12.82
N PHE A 27 9.00 -21.04 -13.53
CA PHE A 27 8.19 -21.35 -14.73
C PHE A 27 6.71 -21.62 -14.41
N ASN A 28 6.34 -21.96 -13.18
CA ASN A 28 4.93 -22.06 -12.76
C ASN A 28 4.33 -20.73 -12.30
N ASN A 29 5.13 -19.70 -12.05
CA ASN A 29 4.65 -18.39 -11.63
C ASN A 29 4.04 -17.63 -12.82
N ARG A 30 2.77 -17.24 -12.73
CA ARG A 30 2.05 -16.48 -13.78
C ARG A 30 2.74 -15.19 -14.16
N ILE A 31 3.31 -14.48 -13.19
CA ILE A 31 4.02 -13.20 -13.43
C ILE A 31 5.29 -13.46 -14.25
N PHE A 32 6.03 -14.51 -13.92
CA PHE A 32 7.24 -14.90 -14.68
C PHE A 32 6.88 -15.27 -16.12
N LYS A 33 5.84 -16.07 -16.32
CA LYS A 33 5.33 -16.44 -17.65
C LYS A 33 4.92 -15.20 -18.46
N PHE A 34 4.24 -14.25 -17.80
CA PHE A 34 3.80 -12.99 -18.43
C PHE A 34 5.00 -12.14 -18.87
N LEU A 35 5.97 -11.92 -17.99
CA LEU A 35 7.17 -11.15 -18.31
C LEU A 35 8.02 -11.81 -19.40
N SER A 36 8.18 -13.12 -19.34
CA SER A 36 8.89 -13.91 -20.37
C SER A 36 8.17 -13.83 -21.72
N GLY A 37 6.85 -13.97 -21.73
CA GLY A 37 6.05 -13.82 -22.95
C GLY A 37 6.15 -12.42 -23.57
N GLY A 38 6.16 -11.38 -22.72
CA GLY A 38 6.41 -10.00 -23.15
C GLY A 38 7.82 -9.81 -23.75
N GLY A 39 8.85 -10.42 -23.13
CA GLY A 39 10.22 -10.43 -23.65
C GLY A 39 10.33 -11.10 -25.02
N ILE A 40 9.67 -12.26 -25.19
CA ILE A 40 9.61 -12.96 -26.49
C ILE A 40 8.95 -12.07 -27.56
N ALA A 41 7.83 -11.42 -27.23
CA ALA A 41 7.14 -10.54 -28.18
C ALA A 41 7.99 -9.31 -28.54
N ALA A 42 8.74 -8.74 -27.59
CA ALA A 42 9.67 -7.64 -27.83
C ALA A 42 10.83 -8.05 -28.75
N ALA A 43 11.43 -9.22 -28.52
CA ALA A 43 12.48 -9.76 -29.39
C ALA A 43 11.96 -10.03 -30.81
N PHE A 44 10.74 -10.56 -30.92
CA PHE A 44 10.08 -10.79 -32.21
C PHE A 44 9.80 -9.47 -32.93
N ASN A 45 9.38 -8.41 -32.24
CA ASN A 45 9.19 -7.09 -32.82
C ASN A 45 10.49 -6.53 -33.41
N LEU A 46 11.61 -6.61 -32.67
CA LEU A 46 12.92 -6.20 -33.13
C LEU A 46 13.38 -6.99 -34.35
N LEU A 47 13.17 -8.30 -34.36
CA LEU A 47 13.49 -9.15 -35.51
C LEU A 47 12.67 -8.74 -36.74
N LEU A 48 11.35 -8.56 -36.59
CA LEU A 48 10.47 -8.19 -37.69
C LEU A 48 10.87 -6.84 -38.33
N ILE A 49 11.10 -5.82 -37.49
CA ILE A 49 11.45 -4.51 -38.02
C ILE A 49 12.82 -4.55 -38.75
N SER A 50 13.80 -5.29 -38.23
CA SER A 50 15.08 -5.48 -38.88
C SER A 50 14.90 -6.20 -40.24
N VAL A 51 14.15 -7.27 -40.30
CA VAL A 51 13.83 -7.98 -41.55
C VAL A 51 13.14 -7.06 -42.56
N MET A 52 12.12 -6.30 -42.11
CA MET A 52 11.38 -5.42 -43.01
C MET A 52 12.23 -4.27 -43.56
N VAL A 53 13.09 -3.69 -42.74
CA VAL A 53 13.93 -2.55 -43.14
C VAL A 53 15.15 -3.00 -43.94
N GLU A 54 15.87 -4.04 -43.46
CA GLU A 54 17.16 -4.44 -44.03
C GLU A 54 16.99 -5.45 -45.16
N LEU A 55 16.09 -6.44 -45.03
CA LEU A 55 15.94 -7.50 -46.04
C LEU A 55 14.92 -7.16 -47.12
N LEU A 56 13.79 -6.51 -46.76
CA LEU A 56 12.72 -6.13 -47.70
C LEU A 56 12.91 -4.71 -48.25
N GLY A 57 13.97 -3.99 -47.84
CA GLY A 57 14.34 -2.69 -48.39
C GLY A 57 13.39 -1.53 -48.07
N LEU A 58 12.61 -1.61 -46.97
CA LEU A 58 11.69 -0.56 -46.56
C LEU A 58 12.43 0.64 -45.91
N ASN A 59 13.35 1.27 -46.64
CA ASN A 59 14.34 2.20 -46.11
C ASN A 59 13.92 3.68 -46.11
N THR A 60 12.83 4.05 -46.80
CA THR A 60 12.32 5.44 -46.73
C THR A 60 11.67 5.76 -45.41
N PRO A 61 11.65 7.01 -44.90
CA PRO A 61 11.05 7.36 -43.62
C PRO A 61 9.60 6.91 -43.50
N ILE A 62 8.80 6.99 -44.56
CA ILE A 62 7.39 6.55 -44.56
C ILE A 62 7.33 5.03 -44.48
N LEU A 63 8.09 4.29 -45.28
CA LEU A 63 8.09 2.83 -45.29
C LEU A 63 8.63 2.26 -43.98
N ARG A 64 9.62 2.89 -43.33
CA ARG A 64 10.06 2.52 -41.98
C ARG A 64 8.98 2.68 -40.93
N ASN A 65 8.19 3.75 -41.00
CA ASN A 65 7.06 3.93 -40.09
C ASN A 65 5.97 2.86 -40.30
N VAL A 66 5.68 2.50 -41.56
CA VAL A 66 4.76 1.39 -41.87
C VAL A 66 5.33 0.07 -41.36
N ALA A 67 6.60 -0.22 -41.59
CA ALA A 67 7.28 -1.42 -41.08
C ALA A 67 7.21 -1.50 -39.55
N ASN A 68 7.44 -0.37 -38.87
CA ASN A 68 7.31 -0.30 -37.40
C ASN A 68 5.88 -0.56 -36.93
N ALA A 69 4.88 0.04 -37.55
CA ALA A 69 3.48 -0.17 -37.20
C ALA A 69 3.07 -1.63 -37.38
N VAL A 70 3.45 -2.25 -38.51
CA VAL A 70 3.16 -3.65 -38.80
C VAL A 70 3.88 -4.58 -37.82
N SER A 71 5.15 -4.31 -37.49
CA SER A 71 5.90 -5.13 -36.54
C SER A 71 5.35 -5.06 -35.12
N ILE A 72 4.90 -3.89 -34.68
CA ILE A 72 4.21 -3.71 -33.39
C ILE A 72 2.92 -4.52 -33.35
N GLU A 73 2.07 -4.42 -34.38
CA GLU A 73 0.78 -5.13 -34.44
C GLU A 73 0.99 -6.65 -34.43
N LEU A 74 1.91 -7.17 -35.22
CA LEU A 74 2.23 -8.60 -35.23
C LEU A 74 2.81 -9.09 -33.89
N SER A 75 3.60 -8.27 -33.23
CA SER A 75 4.13 -8.61 -31.88
C SER A 75 3.06 -8.59 -30.80
N LEU A 76 2.06 -7.70 -30.89
CA LEU A 76 0.89 -7.69 -30.01
C LEU A 76 0.03 -8.94 -30.22
N LEU A 77 -0.20 -9.34 -31.46
CA LEU A 77 -0.90 -10.58 -31.76
C LEU A 77 -0.16 -11.80 -31.20
N LEU A 78 1.16 -11.87 -31.41
CA LEU A 78 1.99 -12.96 -30.86
C LEU A 78 1.89 -12.99 -29.32
N SER A 79 2.05 -11.85 -28.66
CA SER A 79 1.96 -11.78 -27.20
C SER A 79 0.58 -12.20 -26.67
N PHE A 80 -0.51 -11.79 -27.36
CA PHE A 80 -1.86 -12.23 -27.01
C PHE A 80 -1.99 -13.75 -27.03
N PHE A 81 -1.49 -14.43 -28.07
CA PHE A 81 -1.55 -15.90 -28.16
C PHE A 81 -0.66 -16.58 -27.14
N ILE A 82 0.58 -16.06 -26.93
CA ILE A 82 1.49 -16.57 -25.87
C ILE A 82 0.78 -16.48 -24.49
N TYR A 83 0.18 -15.35 -24.17
CA TYR A 83 -0.50 -15.15 -22.90
C TYR A 83 -1.69 -16.07 -22.75
N ARG A 84 -2.49 -16.23 -23.80
CA ARG A 84 -3.65 -17.10 -23.76
C ARG A 84 -3.30 -18.57 -23.60
N ILE A 85 -2.22 -19.03 -24.22
CA ILE A 85 -1.82 -20.44 -24.17
C ILE A 85 -1.03 -20.76 -22.90
N TRP A 86 -0.15 -19.86 -22.48
CA TRP A 86 0.85 -20.13 -21.46
C TRP A 86 0.59 -19.49 -20.10
N VAL A 87 0.08 -18.23 -20.09
CA VAL A 87 -0.16 -17.49 -18.85
C VAL A 87 -1.56 -17.75 -18.29
N TRP A 88 -2.58 -17.76 -19.17
CA TRP A 88 -3.98 -18.01 -18.85
C TRP A 88 -4.56 -19.23 -19.60
N PRO A 89 -4.03 -20.43 -19.38
CA PRO A 89 -4.60 -21.65 -19.99
C PRO A 89 -5.96 -21.94 -19.37
N GLY A 90 -6.96 -22.29 -20.18
CA GLY A 90 -8.25 -22.77 -19.68
C GLY A 90 -9.51 -22.03 -20.19
N GLY A 91 -9.38 -21.03 -21.06
CA GLY A 91 -10.54 -20.43 -21.74
C GLY A 91 -11.01 -21.22 -22.97
N SER A 92 -12.32 -21.22 -23.25
CA SER A 92 -12.85 -21.84 -24.49
C SER A 92 -12.27 -21.16 -25.74
N TRP A 93 -11.85 -21.96 -26.73
CA TRP A 93 -11.33 -21.49 -28.04
C TRP A 93 -12.47 -21.14 -29.02
N ASN A 94 -13.53 -20.49 -28.54
CA ASN A 94 -14.55 -19.97 -29.43
C ASN A 94 -13.99 -18.79 -30.23
N VAL A 95 -13.79 -18.97 -31.51
CA VAL A 95 -13.20 -17.99 -32.45
C VAL A 95 -13.90 -16.64 -32.33
N ARG A 96 -15.25 -16.63 -32.26
CA ARG A 96 -16.03 -15.41 -32.13
C ARG A 96 -15.67 -14.65 -30.84
N VAL A 97 -15.54 -15.33 -29.69
CA VAL A 97 -15.18 -14.69 -28.40
C VAL A 97 -13.73 -14.21 -28.40
N VAL A 98 -12.84 -14.99 -28.98
CA VAL A 98 -11.40 -14.65 -29.05
C VAL A 98 -11.19 -13.39 -29.88
N PHE A 99 -11.72 -13.32 -31.10
CA PHE A 99 -11.47 -12.23 -32.04
C PHE A 99 -12.38 -11.01 -31.81
N SER A 100 -13.63 -11.17 -31.41
CA SER A 100 -14.56 -10.03 -31.23
C SER A 100 -14.51 -9.40 -29.84
N ARG A 101 -14.01 -10.10 -28.81
CA ARG A 101 -13.99 -9.59 -27.44
C ARG A 101 -12.59 -9.59 -26.83
N GLN A 102 -11.89 -10.71 -26.80
CA GLN A 102 -10.64 -10.82 -26.05
C GLN A 102 -9.51 -10.05 -26.73
N LEU A 103 -9.36 -10.18 -28.04
CA LEU A 103 -8.30 -9.49 -28.78
C LEU A 103 -8.46 -7.95 -28.75
N PRO A 104 -9.63 -7.34 -29.00
CA PRO A 104 -9.82 -5.90 -28.83
C PRO A 104 -9.57 -5.43 -27.40
N LEU A 105 -10.05 -6.16 -26.38
CA LEU A 105 -9.79 -5.82 -24.98
C LEU A 105 -8.29 -5.90 -24.63
N TYR A 106 -7.56 -6.83 -25.23
CA TYR A 106 -6.11 -6.92 -25.06
C TYR A 106 -5.39 -5.71 -25.68
N HIS A 107 -5.78 -5.23 -26.85
CA HIS A 107 -5.25 -4.01 -27.46
C HIS A 107 -5.54 -2.77 -26.59
N ILE A 108 -6.74 -2.68 -26.01
CA ILE A 108 -7.08 -1.62 -25.05
C ILE A 108 -6.20 -1.72 -23.80
N SER A 109 -5.97 -2.92 -23.28
CA SER A 109 -5.11 -3.15 -22.12
C SER A 109 -3.65 -2.73 -22.39
N ALA A 110 -3.08 -3.18 -23.50
CA ALA A 110 -1.73 -2.81 -23.91
C ALA A 110 -1.61 -1.30 -24.21
N GLY A 111 -2.59 -0.72 -24.92
CA GLY A 111 -2.66 0.71 -25.20
C GLY A 111 -2.76 1.57 -23.95
N SER A 112 -3.58 1.17 -22.97
CA SER A 112 -3.70 1.90 -21.70
C SER A 112 -2.39 1.90 -20.92
N ALA A 113 -1.63 0.81 -20.93
CA ALA A 113 -0.31 0.73 -20.32
C ALA A 113 0.69 1.72 -20.97
N VAL A 114 0.68 1.81 -22.30
CA VAL A 114 1.52 2.75 -23.05
C VAL A 114 1.11 4.20 -22.78
N ILE A 115 -0.19 4.50 -22.82
CA ILE A 115 -0.73 5.84 -22.54
C ILE A 115 -0.35 6.27 -21.11
N THR A 116 -0.53 5.41 -20.14
CA THR A 116 -0.16 5.70 -18.74
C THR A 116 1.34 5.96 -18.61
N ARG A 117 2.19 5.21 -19.31
CA ARG A 117 3.62 5.42 -19.29
C ARG A 117 4.01 6.78 -19.90
N ILE A 118 3.48 7.12 -21.08
CA ILE A 118 3.90 8.32 -21.83
C ILE A 118 3.32 9.59 -21.22
N PHE A 119 2.03 9.60 -20.89
CA PHE A 119 1.33 10.82 -20.51
C PHE A 119 1.26 11.05 -19.00
N LEU A 120 1.46 10.00 -18.19
CA LEU A 120 1.36 10.10 -16.75
C LEU A 120 2.71 9.82 -16.05
N MET A 121 3.27 8.64 -16.24
CA MET A 121 4.44 8.21 -15.47
C MET A 121 5.71 8.95 -15.87
N PHE A 122 6.02 9.01 -17.18
CA PHE A 122 7.25 9.63 -17.65
C PHE A 122 7.34 11.12 -17.29
N PRO A 123 6.30 11.97 -17.54
CA PRO A 123 6.34 13.38 -17.16
C PRO A 123 6.41 13.60 -15.65
N ILE A 124 5.70 12.78 -14.84
CA ILE A 124 5.73 12.93 -13.39
C ILE A 124 7.11 12.59 -12.83
N LEU A 125 7.70 11.48 -13.27
CA LEU A 125 9.02 11.05 -12.80
C LEU A 125 10.14 11.97 -13.27
N ASP A 126 10.02 12.52 -14.49
CA ASP A 126 10.93 13.53 -15.02
C ASP A 126 10.84 14.84 -14.23
N TRP A 127 9.63 15.29 -13.94
CA TRP A 127 9.39 16.46 -13.08
C TRP A 127 9.94 16.28 -11.65
N LEU A 128 9.96 15.05 -11.13
CA LEU A 128 10.58 14.70 -9.85
C LEU A 128 12.13 14.67 -9.92
N GLY A 129 12.72 14.87 -11.10
CA GLY A 129 14.17 14.86 -11.30
C GLY A 129 14.78 13.47 -11.31
N ILE A 130 14.01 12.44 -11.60
CA ILE A 130 14.50 11.05 -11.70
C ILE A 130 15.21 10.91 -13.07
N ASN A 131 16.41 10.32 -13.03
CA ASN A 131 17.17 10.05 -14.26
C ASN A 131 16.32 9.31 -15.30
N TYR A 132 16.42 9.73 -16.58
CA TYR A 132 15.59 9.21 -17.67
C TYR A 132 15.65 7.68 -17.83
N ALA A 133 16.79 7.06 -17.56
CA ALA A 133 16.93 5.60 -17.66
C ALA A 133 16.13 4.89 -16.56
N ILE A 134 16.21 5.39 -15.32
CA ILE A 134 15.43 4.89 -14.17
C ILE A 134 13.94 5.16 -14.42
N ASN A 135 13.59 6.37 -14.90
CA ASN A 135 12.23 6.74 -15.25
C ASN A 135 11.64 5.76 -16.29
N THR A 136 12.42 5.45 -17.33
CA THR A 136 12.02 4.49 -18.37
C THR A 136 11.79 3.09 -17.78
N LEU A 137 12.69 2.61 -16.90
CA LEU A 137 12.56 1.31 -16.26
C LEU A 137 11.29 1.22 -15.39
N ILE A 138 11.05 2.24 -14.57
CA ILE A 138 9.84 2.33 -13.75
C ILE A 138 8.59 2.35 -14.64
N GLY A 139 8.61 3.15 -15.73
CA GLY A 139 7.50 3.22 -16.66
C GLY A 139 7.19 1.88 -17.34
N ILE A 140 8.21 1.08 -17.66
CA ILE A 140 8.04 -0.28 -18.20
C ILE A 140 7.40 -1.19 -17.14
N LEU A 141 7.89 -1.17 -15.90
CA LEU A 141 7.36 -2.01 -14.83
C LEU A 141 5.90 -1.68 -14.50
N VAL A 142 5.56 -0.39 -14.41
CA VAL A 142 4.19 0.07 -14.18
C VAL A 142 3.28 -0.29 -15.35
N GLY A 143 3.73 -0.06 -16.58
CA GLY A 143 2.99 -0.43 -17.78
C GLY A 143 2.73 -1.94 -17.86
N ALA A 144 3.74 -2.77 -17.58
CA ALA A 144 3.59 -4.22 -17.51
C ALA A 144 2.59 -4.65 -16.43
N SER A 145 2.62 -4.00 -15.26
CA SER A 145 1.68 -4.27 -14.17
C SER A 145 0.23 -3.95 -14.56
N ILE A 146 0.01 -2.80 -15.20
CA ILE A 146 -1.31 -2.39 -15.71
C ILE A 146 -1.82 -3.40 -16.76
N ASN A 147 -0.96 -3.74 -17.73
CA ASN A 147 -1.33 -4.71 -18.76
C ASN A 147 -1.63 -6.09 -18.17
N TYR A 148 -0.86 -6.55 -17.18
CA TYR A 148 -1.11 -7.80 -16.47
C TYR A 148 -2.48 -7.80 -15.78
N ILE A 149 -2.77 -6.76 -14.98
CA ILE A 149 -4.02 -6.65 -14.20
C ILE A 149 -5.25 -6.58 -15.12
N LEU A 150 -5.18 -5.75 -16.16
CA LEU A 150 -6.28 -5.63 -17.11
C LEU A 150 -6.46 -6.92 -17.92
N SER A 151 -5.38 -7.60 -18.28
CA SER A 151 -5.44 -8.89 -18.97
C SER A 151 -6.07 -9.97 -18.10
N ASP A 152 -5.69 -10.05 -16.83
CA ASP A 152 -6.24 -11.03 -15.87
C ASP A 152 -7.73 -10.76 -15.57
N SER A 153 -8.10 -9.48 -15.35
CA SER A 153 -9.43 -9.11 -14.89
C SER A 153 -10.47 -8.95 -16.00
N LEU A 154 -10.07 -8.53 -17.20
CA LEU A 154 -10.99 -8.18 -18.29
C LEU A 154 -10.88 -9.09 -19.52
N VAL A 155 -9.63 -9.41 -19.93
CA VAL A 155 -9.36 -10.15 -21.18
C VAL A 155 -9.57 -11.64 -21.00
N PHE A 156 -8.91 -12.23 -19.98
CA PHE A 156 -8.83 -13.67 -19.77
C PHE A 156 -9.66 -14.18 -18.58
N LYS A 157 -10.56 -13.35 -18.04
CA LYS A 157 -11.46 -13.75 -16.97
C LYS A 157 -12.34 -14.91 -17.42
N THR A 158 -12.07 -16.12 -16.92
CA THR A 158 -12.96 -17.27 -17.04
C THR A 158 -14.15 -17.02 -16.12
N LYS A 159 -15.38 -17.00 -16.68
CA LYS A 159 -16.58 -17.17 -15.86
C LYS A 159 -16.45 -18.55 -15.21
N ALA A 160 -16.38 -18.59 -13.88
CA ALA A 160 -16.65 -19.82 -13.16
C ALA A 160 -18.06 -20.26 -13.59
N GLU A 161 -18.21 -21.45 -14.14
CA GLU A 161 -19.51 -22.08 -14.23
C GLU A 161 -20.06 -22.22 -12.82
N PRO A 162 -21.33 -21.91 -12.58
CA PRO A 162 -21.92 -22.15 -11.28
C PRO A 162 -21.88 -23.65 -11.02
N SER A 163 -21.09 -24.07 -10.06
CA SER A 163 -21.16 -25.41 -9.49
C SER A 163 -22.58 -25.57 -8.94
N SER A 164 -23.38 -26.39 -9.63
CA SER A 164 -24.64 -26.92 -9.12
C SER A 164 -24.31 -27.69 -7.85
N GLU A 165 -24.80 -27.18 -6.74
CA GLU A 165 -25.17 -27.78 -5.48
C GLU A 165 -24.94 -26.77 -4.35
N LEU A 166 -25.90 -25.84 -4.19
CA LEU A 166 -26.07 -25.15 -2.93
C LEU A 166 -27.32 -25.77 -2.26
N TYR A 167 -27.04 -26.61 -1.28
CA TYR A 167 -28.02 -27.01 -0.27
C TYR A 167 -28.38 -25.75 0.53
N CYS A 168 -29.62 -25.27 0.35
CA CYS A 168 -30.21 -24.23 1.19
C CYS A 168 -30.82 -24.86 2.42
N PRO A 169 -30.43 -24.48 3.65
CA PRO A 169 -31.27 -24.71 4.81
C PRO A 169 -32.43 -23.73 4.81
N GLU A 170 -33.65 -24.23 4.83
CA GLU A 170 -34.87 -23.47 5.08
C GLU A 170 -34.74 -22.73 6.41
N GLY A 171 -34.94 -21.40 6.42
CA GLY A 171 -34.98 -20.60 7.66
C GLY A 171 -34.61 -19.13 7.54
N LEU A 172 -34.46 -18.54 6.33
CA LEU A 172 -34.04 -17.15 6.19
C LEU A 172 -35.11 -16.19 5.62
N GLU A 173 -36.38 -16.60 5.54
CA GLU A 173 -37.45 -15.72 5.02
C GLU A 173 -38.05 -14.74 6.03
N THR A 174 -37.76 -14.88 7.33
CA THR A 174 -38.35 -14.01 8.37
C THR A 174 -37.50 -12.80 8.74
N ALA A 175 -36.30 -12.64 8.17
CA ALA A 175 -35.38 -11.53 8.52
C ALA A 175 -35.38 -10.37 7.52
N LEU A 176 -36.14 -10.46 6.42
CA LEU A 176 -36.11 -9.43 5.34
C LEU A 176 -37.30 -8.47 5.33
N LEU A 177 -38.27 -8.61 6.23
CA LEU A 177 -39.47 -7.77 6.29
C LEU A 177 -39.49 -6.70 7.40
N GLN A 178 -38.35 -6.43 8.06
CA GLN A 178 -38.20 -5.30 9.01
C GLN A 178 -37.11 -4.31 8.61
N LYS A 179 -37.10 -3.87 7.36
CA LYS A 179 -36.15 -2.85 6.89
C LYS A 179 -36.79 -1.75 6.05
N SER A 180 -37.93 -1.26 6.54
CA SER A 180 -38.54 -0.06 5.97
C SER A 180 -38.99 0.86 7.09
N ASP A 181 -38.10 1.45 7.85
CA ASP A 181 -38.30 2.66 8.64
C ASP A 181 -37.00 3.00 9.35
N LEU A 182 -36.14 3.74 8.70
CA LEU A 182 -35.12 4.60 9.32
C LEU A 182 -34.47 5.49 8.23
N GLU A 183 -35.29 6.36 7.67
CA GLU A 183 -34.78 7.68 7.23
C GLU A 183 -34.79 8.57 8.45
N SER A 184 -33.64 9.06 8.84
CA SER A 184 -33.35 10.44 9.23
C SER A 184 -32.05 10.55 10.05
N SER A 185 -31.08 11.25 9.46
CA SER A 185 -30.22 12.27 10.07
C SER A 185 -29.50 11.96 11.39
N HIS A 186 -28.22 12.00 11.33
CA HIS A 186 -27.21 12.63 12.20
C HIS A 186 -26.00 11.74 12.57
N PRO A 187 -24.84 12.37 12.80
CA PRO A 187 -23.56 11.67 12.88
C PRO A 187 -23.49 10.83 14.15
N LEU A 188 -22.75 9.74 14.05
CA LEU A 188 -22.47 8.76 15.10
C LEU A 188 -22.11 9.43 16.44
N LYS A 189 -23.10 9.73 17.25
CA LYS A 189 -22.94 9.95 18.69
C LYS A 189 -22.87 8.57 19.36
N GLY A 190 -21.68 8.24 19.87
CA GLY A 190 -21.51 7.20 20.89
C GLY A 190 -21.79 5.78 20.44
N TYR A 191 -20.94 5.19 19.62
CA TYR A 191 -20.88 3.75 19.48
C TYR A 191 -20.25 3.13 20.73
N ILE A 192 -21.08 2.62 21.64
CA ILE A 192 -20.65 1.79 22.78
C ILE A 192 -20.75 0.34 22.30
N PRO A 193 -19.63 -0.41 22.21
CA PRO A 193 -19.70 -1.83 21.88
C PRO A 193 -20.48 -2.61 22.93
N GLN A 194 -21.56 -3.27 22.56
CA GLN A 194 -22.24 -4.24 23.41
C GLN A 194 -21.50 -5.58 23.35
N GLY A 195 -20.51 -5.74 24.19
CA GLY A 195 -19.78 -6.98 24.42
C GLY A 195 -18.87 -6.81 25.64
N ASN A 196 -18.75 -7.80 26.50
CA ASN A 196 -17.83 -7.81 27.63
C ASN A 196 -16.37 -7.63 27.15
N ILE A 197 -15.92 -6.38 26.99
CA ILE A 197 -14.54 -6.02 26.68
C ILE A 197 -13.88 -5.63 28.00
N ASP A 198 -13.39 -6.64 28.69
CA ASP A 198 -12.75 -6.51 29.99
C ASP A 198 -11.25 -6.28 29.86
N ARG A 199 -10.82 -5.25 29.09
CA ARG A 199 -9.45 -4.68 29.10
C ARG A 199 -9.46 -3.25 28.59
N SER A 200 -9.39 -2.29 29.49
CA SER A 200 -8.96 -0.93 29.14
C SER A 200 -7.49 -0.99 28.69
N LEU A 201 -7.22 -0.58 27.45
CA LEU A 201 -5.86 -0.45 26.93
C LEU A 201 -5.35 0.97 27.23
N THR A 202 -4.15 1.11 27.73
CA THR A 202 -3.52 2.43 27.86
C THR A 202 -3.14 2.95 26.47
N LEU A 203 -3.52 4.18 26.15
CA LEU A 203 -3.30 4.82 24.87
C LEU A 203 -2.15 5.84 24.95
N SER A 204 -1.12 5.69 24.12
CA SER A 204 -0.12 6.73 23.91
C SER A 204 -0.45 7.54 22.65
N ILE A 205 -0.51 8.87 22.78
CA ILE A 205 -0.60 9.79 21.65
C ILE A 205 0.81 10.28 21.36
N LEU A 206 1.36 9.89 20.23
CA LEU A 206 2.71 10.28 19.80
C LEU A 206 2.64 11.45 18.82
N ILE A 207 3.18 12.59 19.21
CA ILE A 207 3.17 13.83 18.43
C ILE A 207 4.61 14.24 18.08
N PRO A 208 5.08 14.04 16.84
CA PRO A 208 6.34 14.62 16.39
C PRO A 208 6.17 16.11 16.12
N ALA A 209 6.95 16.96 16.77
CA ALA A 209 6.85 18.42 16.66
C ALA A 209 8.18 19.04 16.21
N HIS A 210 8.13 19.91 15.19
CA HIS A 210 9.26 20.70 14.73
C HIS A 210 8.82 22.09 14.32
N ASN A 211 9.20 23.11 15.13
CA ASN A 211 8.79 24.49 14.94
C ASN A 211 7.26 24.60 14.80
N GLU A 212 6.54 24.23 15.83
CA GLU A 212 5.08 24.22 15.91
C GLU A 212 4.55 25.08 17.07
N GLU A 213 5.29 26.15 17.47
CA GLU A 213 4.94 27.06 18.57
C GLU A 213 3.53 27.64 18.41
N GLY A 214 3.05 27.85 17.17
CA GLY A 214 1.74 28.43 16.90
C GLY A 214 0.56 27.45 17.01
N CYS A 215 0.80 26.14 17.18
CA CYS A 215 -0.25 25.12 17.11
C CYS A 215 -0.21 24.10 18.23
N ILE A 216 0.97 23.81 18.78
CA ILE A 216 1.19 22.64 19.65
C ILE A 216 0.35 22.68 20.93
N GLU A 217 0.21 23.86 21.57
CA GLU A 217 -0.56 24.03 22.81
C GLU A 217 -2.04 23.73 22.58
N GLN A 218 -2.63 24.31 21.53
CA GLN A 218 -4.02 24.09 21.17
C GLN A 218 -4.27 22.61 20.79
N THR A 219 -3.35 22.00 20.06
CA THR A 219 -3.43 20.59 19.67
C THR A 219 -3.47 19.67 20.90
N ILE A 220 -2.55 19.86 21.85
CA ILE A 220 -2.49 19.10 23.11
C ILE A 220 -3.76 19.32 23.93
N HIS A 221 -4.20 20.58 24.07
CA HIS A 221 -5.41 20.91 24.82
C HIS A 221 -6.66 20.23 24.24
N SER A 222 -6.84 20.28 22.92
CA SER A 222 -7.99 19.64 22.26
C SER A 222 -8.00 18.13 22.42
N ILE A 223 -6.83 17.47 22.35
CA ILE A 223 -6.69 16.03 22.57
C ILE A 223 -7.03 15.67 24.02
N ASN A 224 -6.46 16.40 24.99
CA ASN A 224 -6.75 16.20 26.42
C ASN A 224 -8.25 16.30 26.68
N GLN A 225 -8.90 17.37 26.20
CA GLN A 225 -10.32 17.61 26.43
C GLN A 225 -11.20 16.44 25.94
N VAL A 226 -10.92 15.91 24.76
CA VAL A 226 -11.71 14.81 24.17
C VAL A 226 -11.46 13.49 24.90
N LEU A 227 -10.20 13.16 25.24
CA LEU A 227 -9.87 11.91 25.89
C LEU A 227 -10.33 11.86 27.36
N GLU A 228 -10.29 12.96 28.10
CA GLU A 228 -10.81 13.07 29.47
C GLU A 228 -12.32 12.86 29.52
N GLN A 229 -13.06 13.41 28.55
CA GLN A 229 -14.51 13.21 28.45
C GLN A 229 -14.90 11.73 28.26
N GLN A 230 -14.01 10.91 27.70
CA GLN A 230 -14.27 9.51 27.40
C GLN A 230 -13.71 8.53 28.45
N THR A 231 -13.09 9.04 29.54
CA THR A 231 -12.46 8.22 30.58
C THR A 231 -11.44 7.19 30.07
N ILE A 232 -10.77 7.51 28.96
CA ILE A 232 -9.70 6.69 28.39
C ILE A 232 -8.42 6.93 29.20
N ASP A 233 -7.72 5.85 29.57
CA ASP A 233 -6.38 5.98 30.15
C ASP A 233 -5.35 6.28 29.06
N TYR A 234 -4.64 7.43 29.16
CA TYR A 234 -3.74 7.90 28.13
C TYR A 234 -2.53 8.67 28.63
N GLU A 235 -1.49 8.70 27.80
CA GLU A 235 -0.40 9.69 27.84
C GLU A 235 -0.31 10.43 26.51
N ILE A 236 0.15 11.67 26.53
CA ILE A 236 0.60 12.41 25.35
C ILE A 236 2.12 12.51 25.39
N LEU A 237 2.79 11.89 24.44
CA LEU A 237 4.23 11.96 24.25
C LEU A 237 4.54 12.84 23.06
N VAL A 238 5.10 14.03 23.32
CA VAL A 238 5.57 14.92 22.25
C VAL A 238 7.07 14.72 22.04
N VAL A 239 7.48 14.51 20.80
CA VAL A 239 8.88 14.42 20.42
C VAL A 239 9.30 15.72 19.75
N ASN A 240 10.07 16.53 20.47
CA ASN A 240 10.65 17.75 19.92
C ASN A 240 11.78 17.41 18.93
N ASP A 241 11.55 17.61 17.65
CA ASP A 241 12.50 17.29 16.56
C ASP A 241 13.41 18.48 16.24
N ASN A 242 14.26 18.84 17.21
CA ASN A 242 15.23 19.94 17.06
C ASN A 242 14.56 21.28 16.66
N SER A 243 13.51 21.69 17.35
CA SER A 243 12.86 22.98 17.15
C SER A 243 13.80 24.15 17.48
N GLN A 244 13.68 25.25 16.75
CA GLN A 244 14.47 26.45 16.88
C GLN A 244 13.61 27.67 17.27
N ASP A 245 12.31 27.47 17.44
CA ASP A 245 11.32 28.42 17.92
C ASP A 245 10.98 28.15 19.40
N CYS A 246 9.90 28.75 19.91
CA CYS A 246 9.47 28.56 21.29
C CYS A 246 8.77 27.23 21.58
N THR A 247 8.75 26.26 20.63
CA THR A 247 8.08 24.96 20.82
C THR A 247 8.54 24.24 22.08
N GLU A 248 9.86 24.14 22.35
CA GLU A 248 10.39 23.43 23.51
C GLU A 248 9.97 24.12 24.83
N ALA A 249 10.05 25.43 24.89
CA ALA A 249 9.65 26.19 26.10
C ALA A 249 8.16 26.01 26.42
N LEU A 250 7.30 25.98 25.40
CA LEU A 250 5.87 25.66 25.55
C LEU A 250 5.65 24.26 26.07
N LEU A 251 6.36 23.26 25.51
CA LEU A 251 6.26 21.87 25.94
C LEU A 251 6.72 21.67 27.39
N GLN A 252 7.78 22.36 27.80
CA GLN A 252 8.25 22.36 29.18
C GLN A 252 7.19 22.89 30.15
N ASN A 253 6.54 23.99 29.79
CA ASN A 253 5.46 24.58 30.59
C ASN A 253 4.24 23.67 30.69
N ILE A 254 3.77 23.11 29.55
CA ILE A 254 2.61 22.22 29.49
C ILE A 254 2.86 20.95 30.30
N SER A 255 4.05 20.33 30.17
CA SER A 255 4.40 19.10 30.90
C SER A 255 4.53 19.31 32.40
N ALA A 256 4.89 20.51 32.86
CA ALA A 256 4.91 20.84 34.27
C ALA A 256 3.51 21.00 34.89
N GLN A 257 2.53 21.38 34.08
CA GLN A 257 1.13 21.60 34.53
C GLN A 257 0.23 20.37 34.36
N ASN A 258 0.59 19.43 33.47
CA ASN A 258 -0.21 18.25 33.18
C ASN A 258 0.67 16.98 33.16
N ASN A 259 0.46 16.11 34.16
CA ASN A 259 1.22 14.87 34.33
C ASN A 259 0.95 13.82 33.25
N LYS A 260 -0.10 13.95 32.44
CA LYS A 260 -0.40 13.10 31.31
C LYS A 260 0.39 13.52 30.06
N VAL A 261 0.97 14.73 30.05
CA VAL A 261 1.76 15.25 28.94
C VAL A 261 3.23 15.15 29.28
N ARG A 262 3.97 14.52 28.41
CA ARG A 262 5.42 14.35 28.51
C ARG A 262 6.07 14.75 27.19
N TYR A 263 7.20 15.42 27.22
CA TYR A 263 7.99 15.65 26.02
C TYR A 263 9.41 15.08 26.16
N ILE A 264 10.02 14.78 25.02
CA ILE A 264 11.40 14.34 24.89
C ILE A 264 12.04 15.02 23.70
N ASN A 265 13.33 15.33 23.81
CA ASN A 265 14.11 15.87 22.69
C ASN A 265 14.64 14.72 21.83
N ASN A 266 14.45 14.82 20.51
CA ASN A 266 14.93 13.82 19.57
C ASN A 266 16.45 13.80 19.53
N HIS A 267 17.06 12.64 19.85
CA HIS A 267 18.51 12.40 19.79
C HIS A 267 18.97 11.88 18.43
N TYR A 268 18.05 11.52 17.55
CA TYR A 268 18.34 11.16 16.16
C TYR A 268 18.52 12.40 15.28
N PRO A 269 19.04 12.26 14.06
CA PRO A 269 19.04 13.35 13.10
C PRO A 269 17.62 13.90 12.86
N LYS A 270 17.53 15.18 12.50
CA LYS A 270 16.27 15.85 12.22
C LYS A 270 15.48 15.14 11.10
N GLY A 271 14.21 14.86 11.35
CA GLY A 271 13.29 14.28 10.37
C GLY A 271 12.09 13.62 11.01
N PHE A 272 10.91 13.78 10.38
CA PHE A 272 9.65 13.23 10.88
C PHE A 272 9.76 11.74 11.25
N GLY A 273 10.34 10.90 10.35
CA GLY A 273 10.51 9.48 10.61
C GLY A 273 11.44 9.16 11.77
N PHE A 274 12.50 9.94 11.95
CA PHE A 274 13.38 9.81 13.10
C PHE A 274 12.67 10.19 14.40
N ALA A 275 11.94 11.28 14.42
CA ALA A 275 11.17 11.72 15.59
C ALA A 275 10.10 10.69 15.99
N VAL A 276 9.37 10.16 15.02
CA VAL A 276 8.38 9.09 15.29
C VAL A 276 9.06 7.83 15.82
N ARG A 277 10.15 7.36 15.20
CA ARG A 277 10.89 6.18 15.66
C ARG A 277 11.39 6.36 17.08
N TYR A 278 11.99 7.52 17.41
CA TYR A 278 12.42 7.83 18.77
C TYR A 278 11.25 7.83 19.76
N GLY A 279 10.10 8.38 19.37
CA GLY A 279 8.87 8.29 20.17
C GLY A 279 8.37 6.87 20.37
N LEU A 280 8.44 6.02 19.32
CA LEU A 280 8.07 4.60 19.40
C LEU A 280 9.00 3.76 20.32
N GLU A 281 10.19 4.22 20.60
CA GLU A 281 11.09 3.61 21.59
C GLU A 281 10.77 4.05 23.04
N ASN A 282 10.03 5.17 23.21
CA ASN A 282 9.84 5.84 24.50
C ASN A 282 8.39 5.92 24.98
N TYR A 283 7.38 5.49 24.19
CA TYR A 283 5.97 5.48 24.62
C TYR A 283 5.69 4.34 25.61
N ARG A 284 4.67 4.50 26.45
CA ARG A 284 4.37 3.62 27.57
C ARG A 284 3.11 2.78 27.39
N GLY A 285 2.12 3.28 26.64
CA GLY A 285 0.80 2.62 26.48
C GLY A 285 0.85 1.26 25.78
N ASP A 286 -0.24 0.52 25.87
CA ASP A 286 -0.45 -0.73 25.14
C ASP A 286 -0.68 -0.49 23.65
N THR A 287 -1.09 0.75 23.32
CA THR A 287 -1.38 1.20 21.96
C THR A 287 -0.76 2.56 21.73
N VAL A 288 -0.47 2.87 20.45
CA VAL A 288 0.08 4.17 20.06
C VAL A 288 -0.63 4.72 18.83
N ALA A 289 -1.13 5.96 18.96
CA ALA A 289 -1.66 6.76 17.85
C ALA A 289 -0.64 7.82 17.44
N ILE A 290 -0.35 7.94 16.14
CA ILE A 290 0.51 8.98 15.61
C ILE A 290 -0.37 10.14 15.14
N VAL A 291 -0.19 11.32 15.73
CA VAL A 291 -1.00 12.52 15.50
C VAL A 291 -0.09 13.68 15.11
N MET A 292 -0.55 14.53 14.19
CA MET A 292 0.23 15.68 13.75
C MET A 292 0.14 16.83 14.75
N ALA A 293 1.26 17.54 14.95
CA ALA A 293 1.34 18.68 15.87
C ALA A 293 0.55 19.93 15.42
N ASP A 294 0.16 19.98 14.15
CA ASP A 294 -0.44 21.15 13.50
C ASP A 294 -1.97 21.25 13.60
N GLY A 295 -2.60 20.37 14.39
CA GLY A 295 -4.05 20.33 14.58
C GLY A 295 -4.84 19.91 13.32
N SER A 296 -4.19 19.32 12.33
CA SER A 296 -4.85 18.87 11.09
C SER A 296 -5.74 17.64 11.28
N ASP A 297 -5.44 16.80 12.27
CA ASP A 297 -6.20 15.61 12.62
C ASP A 297 -7.28 15.94 13.66
N ALA A 298 -8.51 15.48 13.46
CA ALA A 298 -9.61 15.73 14.38
C ALA A 298 -9.44 14.88 15.66
N PRO A 299 -9.44 15.48 16.87
CA PRO A 299 -9.25 14.76 18.13
C PRO A 299 -10.32 13.69 18.39
N GLU A 300 -11.54 13.91 17.92
CA GLU A 300 -12.67 12.98 18.07
C GLU A 300 -12.40 11.64 17.33
N ASP A 301 -11.63 11.68 16.26
CA ASP A 301 -11.25 10.49 15.50
C ASP A 301 -10.29 9.59 16.29
N ILE A 302 -9.52 10.13 17.26
CA ILE A 302 -8.69 9.33 18.18
C ILE A 302 -9.59 8.39 19.00
N VAL A 303 -10.71 8.88 19.48
CA VAL A 303 -11.69 8.10 20.25
C VAL A 303 -12.27 6.98 19.38
N ASN A 304 -12.63 7.30 18.14
CA ASN A 304 -13.14 6.32 17.19
C ASN A 304 -12.08 5.22 16.89
N TYR A 305 -10.80 5.59 16.77
CA TYR A 305 -9.69 4.64 16.63
C TYR A 305 -9.58 3.71 17.84
N TYR A 306 -9.61 4.29 19.05
CA TYR A 306 -9.46 3.54 20.29
C TYR A 306 -10.57 2.49 20.45
N TYR A 307 -11.83 2.88 20.30
CA TYR A 307 -12.94 1.93 20.40
C TYR A 307 -12.91 0.87 19.30
N LYS A 308 -12.52 1.26 18.07
CA LYS A 308 -12.37 0.31 16.97
C LYS A 308 -11.25 -0.71 17.23
N LEU A 309 -10.17 -0.29 17.89
CA LEU A 309 -9.08 -1.19 18.29
C LEU A 309 -9.53 -2.19 19.37
N LEU A 310 -10.40 -1.76 20.30
CA LEU A 310 -10.98 -2.63 21.34
C LEU A 310 -11.84 -3.77 20.77
N GLU A 311 -12.36 -3.65 19.53
CA GLU A 311 -13.04 -4.76 18.85
C GLU A 311 -12.11 -5.93 18.47
N GLY A 312 -10.79 -5.83 18.75
CA GLY A 312 -9.83 -6.90 18.55
C GLY A 312 -8.92 -6.75 17.34
N TYR A 313 -8.97 -5.62 16.63
CA TYR A 313 -8.03 -5.32 15.55
C TYR A 313 -6.62 -5.02 16.09
N ASP A 314 -5.61 -5.37 15.31
CA ASP A 314 -4.21 -5.05 15.61
C ASP A 314 -3.86 -3.59 15.28
N CYS A 315 -4.51 -3.02 14.24
CA CYS A 315 -4.33 -1.65 13.77
C CYS A 315 -5.67 -1.03 13.36
N VAL A 316 -5.77 0.32 13.43
CA VAL A 316 -6.85 1.05 12.78
C VAL A 316 -6.28 2.19 11.95
N PHE A 317 -6.72 2.30 10.71
CA PHE A 317 -6.26 3.28 9.74
C PHE A 317 -7.39 4.22 9.34
N GLY A 318 -7.11 5.51 9.36
CA GLY A 318 -8.07 6.51 8.91
C GLY A 318 -8.03 6.71 7.42
N SER A 319 -9.20 6.87 6.82
CA SER A 319 -9.32 7.29 5.44
C SER A 319 -10.20 8.53 5.33
N ARG A 320 -9.65 9.53 4.66
CA ARG A 320 -10.34 10.77 4.28
C ARG A 320 -11.26 10.59 3.09
N PHE A 321 -11.18 9.45 2.39
CA PHE A 321 -11.75 9.20 1.07
C PHE A 321 -12.69 8.00 1.01
N ILE A 322 -13.21 7.57 2.14
CA ILE A 322 -14.35 6.65 2.24
C ILE A 322 -15.59 7.41 2.66
N TRP A 323 -16.76 6.80 2.56
CA TRP A 323 -18.01 7.41 2.98
C TRP A 323 -17.95 7.82 4.46
N GLY A 324 -18.29 9.08 4.76
CA GLY A 324 -18.13 9.68 6.08
C GLY A 324 -16.78 10.38 6.33
N GLY A 325 -15.78 10.15 5.49
CA GLY A 325 -14.50 10.87 5.55
C GLY A 325 -14.59 12.27 4.95
N ASN A 326 -13.76 13.19 5.45
CA ASN A 326 -13.80 14.59 5.01
C ASN A 326 -12.41 15.22 4.87
N VAL A 327 -12.27 16.12 3.90
CA VAL A 327 -11.03 16.85 3.61
C VAL A 327 -11.36 18.32 3.43
N ILE A 328 -10.85 19.18 4.33
CA ILE A 328 -11.16 20.61 4.32
C ILE A 328 -9.90 21.41 3.96
N GLY A 329 -9.99 22.21 2.88
CA GLY A 329 -8.92 23.13 2.49
C GLY A 329 -7.69 22.46 1.85
N TYR A 330 -7.80 21.26 1.29
CA TYR A 330 -6.66 20.55 0.66
C TYR A 330 -6.36 21.14 -0.73
N PRO A 331 -5.11 21.56 -1.01
CA PRO A 331 -4.76 22.07 -2.34
C PRO A 331 -4.95 21.02 -3.43
N LEU A 332 -5.66 21.35 -4.51
CA LEU A 332 -6.07 20.42 -5.56
C LEU A 332 -4.90 19.63 -6.18
N HIS A 333 -3.78 20.28 -6.49
CA HIS A 333 -2.60 19.61 -7.06
C HIS A 333 -2.02 18.56 -6.10
N LYS A 334 -1.99 18.83 -4.78
CA LYS A 334 -1.55 17.85 -3.77
C LYS A 334 -2.56 16.71 -3.62
N LEU A 335 -3.87 17.01 -3.74
CA LEU A 335 -4.93 16.02 -3.70
C LEU A 335 -4.79 15.03 -4.85
N VAL A 336 -4.64 15.51 -6.08
CA VAL A 336 -4.49 14.65 -7.27
C VAL A 336 -3.28 13.73 -7.13
N LEU A 337 -2.10 14.29 -6.75
CA LEU A 337 -0.89 13.48 -6.53
C LEU A 337 -1.08 12.43 -5.42
N ASN A 338 -1.74 12.83 -4.33
CA ASN A 338 -2.05 11.91 -3.23
C ASN A 338 -2.94 10.76 -3.69
N ARG A 339 -4.00 11.05 -4.47
CA ARG A 339 -4.91 10.05 -5.00
C ARG A 339 -4.21 9.08 -5.97
N LEU A 340 -3.36 9.59 -6.86
CA LEU A 340 -2.57 8.78 -7.78
C LEU A 340 -1.58 7.87 -7.02
N ALA A 341 -0.87 8.40 -6.03
CA ALA A 341 0.05 7.61 -5.21
C ALA A 341 -0.68 6.50 -4.44
N ASN A 342 -1.81 6.81 -3.82
CA ASN A 342 -2.61 5.81 -3.11
C ASN A 342 -3.21 4.76 -4.06
N LEU A 343 -3.69 5.16 -5.24
CA LEU A 343 -4.17 4.22 -6.27
C LEU A 343 -3.05 3.28 -6.73
N PHE A 344 -1.85 3.79 -6.97
CA PHE A 344 -0.69 2.97 -7.31
C PHE A 344 -0.40 1.92 -6.23
N ILE A 345 -0.38 2.33 -4.95
CA ILE A 345 -0.15 1.40 -3.83
C ILE A 345 -1.30 0.38 -3.71
N GLN A 346 -2.55 0.81 -3.86
CA GLN A 346 -3.71 -0.09 -3.86
C GLN A 346 -3.59 -1.18 -4.91
N ILE A 347 -3.25 -0.80 -6.15
CA ILE A 347 -3.07 -1.75 -7.26
C ILE A 347 -1.92 -2.71 -6.97
N LEU A 348 -0.77 -2.18 -6.54
CA LEU A 348 0.44 -2.96 -6.32
C LEU A 348 0.28 -4.02 -5.22
N PHE A 349 -0.41 -3.68 -4.13
CA PHE A 349 -0.60 -4.55 -2.98
C PHE A 349 -1.95 -5.30 -2.98
N GLY A 350 -2.88 -4.98 -3.88
CA GLY A 350 -4.23 -5.53 -3.91
C GLY A 350 -5.09 -5.07 -2.74
N LEU A 351 -4.98 -3.81 -2.31
CA LEU A 351 -5.62 -3.31 -1.09
C LEU A 351 -6.96 -2.63 -1.35
N LYS A 352 -7.88 -2.75 -0.38
CA LYS A 352 -9.09 -1.92 -0.32
C LYS A 352 -8.84 -0.56 0.35
N PHE A 353 -7.80 -0.45 1.17
CA PHE A 353 -7.42 0.78 1.86
C PHE A 353 -6.88 1.82 0.87
N ASN A 354 -7.52 3.00 0.82
CA ASN A 354 -7.31 4.00 -0.23
C ASN A 354 -6.62 5.30 0.24
N ASP A 355 -6.11 5.34 1.48
CA ASP A 355 -5.45 6.51 2.08
C ASP A 355 -4.22 6.13 2.91
N ILE A 356 -3.34 5.32 2.33
CA ILE A 356 -2.15 4.77 3.00
C ILE A 356 -1.17 5.87 3.40
N THR A 357 -1.09 6.95 2.62
CA THR A 357 -0.17 8.07 2.85
C THR A 357 -0.56 8.97 4.02
N ASN A 358 -1.76 8.82 4.58
CA ASN A 358 -2.17 9.53 5.79
C ASN A 358 -1.30 9.12 6.99
N SER A 359 -0.88 10.09 7.82
CA SER A 359 -0.08 9.83 9.04
C SER A 359 -0.92 9.31 10.20
N PHE A 360 -2.17 9.74 10.30
CA PHE A 360 -3.06 9.48 11.42
C PHE A 360 -3.53 8.03 11.46
N LYS A 361 -2.94 7.24 12.35
CA LYS A 361 -3.15 5.80 12.50
C LYS A 361 -2.86 5.35 13.93
N ILE A 362 -3.51 4.28 14.37
CA ILE A 362 -3.26 3.66 15.67
C ILE A 362 -2.81 2.20 15.52
N TYR A 363 -1.92 1.77 16.40
CA TYR A 363 -1.31 0.45 16.39
C TYR A 363 -1.23 -0.11 17.81
N ARG A 364 -1.41 -1.43 17.97
CA ARG A 364 -1.05 -2.13 19.22
C ARG A 364 0.48 -2.19 19.35
N ARG A 365 0.98 -2.27 20.58
CA ARG A 365 2.43 -2.37 20.86
C ARG A 365 3.07 -3.55 20.13
N GLU A 366 2.41 -4.70 20.11
CA GLU A 366 2.89 -5.90 19.44
C GLU A 366 3.09 -5.70 17.93
N VAL A 367 2.28 -4.85 17.29
CA VAL A 367 2.45 -4.48 15.88
C VAL A 367 3.72 -3.69 15.70
N ILE A 368 3.96 -2.67 16.54
CA ILE A 368 5.17 -1.84 16.47
C ILE A 368 6.44 -2.69 16.59
N VAL A 369 6.44 -3.63 17.52
CA VAL A 369 7.54 -4.60 17.66
C VAL A 369 7.67 -5.46 16.40
N GLY A 370 6.54 -5.99 15.90
CA GLY A 370 6.54 -6.92 14.78
C GLY A 370 6.82 -6.29 13.41
N ILE A 371 6.65 -4.96 13.23
CA ILE A 371 7.02 -4.26 11.98
C ILE A 371 8.43 -3.68 12.01
N SER A 372 9.12 -3.77 13.13
CA SER A 372 10.51 -3.31 13.26
C SER A 372 11.47 -4.24 12.50
N PRO A 373 12.66 -3.75 12.06
CA PRO A 373 13.10 -2.37 12.12
C PRO A 373 12.40 -1.47 11.08
N LEU A 374 12.12 -0.22 11.46
CA LEU A 374 11.64 0.81 10.55
C LEU A 374 12.85 1.53 9.91
N ILE A 375 12.82 1.71 8.59
CA ILE A 375 13.98 2.27 7.84
C ILE A 375 13.73 3.67 7.30
N SER A 376 12.50 4.15 7.33
CA SER A 376 12.15 5.49 6.85
C SER A 376 12.59 6.58 7.82
N HIS A 377 13.25 7.60 7.29
CA HIS A 377 13.77 8.74 8.07
C HIS A 377 12.84 9.96 8.03
N HIS A 378 11.92 10.01 7.07
CA HIS A 378 11.05 11.15 6.81
C HIS A 378 9.58 10.72 6.72
N PHE A 379 8.73 11.52 6.06
CA PHE A 379 7.30 11.25 5.90
C PHE A 379 6.96 9.92 5.20
N ASN A 380 7.90 9.29 4.51
CA ASN A 380 7.73 7.95 3.95
C ASN A 380 7.47 6.87 5.02
N LEU A 381 7.72 7.15 6.31
CA LEU A 381 7.34 6.31 7.43
C LEU A 381 5.82 6.09 7.50
N THR A 382 5.03 7.09 7.11
CA THR A 382 3.54 7.00 7.09
C THR A 382 3.03 5.90 6.16
N VAL A 383 3.82 5.51 5.17
CA VAL A 383 3.54 4.43 4.22
C VAL A 383 4.21 3.12 4.65
N GLU A 384 5.44 3.19 5.21
CA GLU A 384 6.17 2.01 5.66
C GLU A 384 5.41 1.23 6.73
N MET A 385 4.97 1.90 7.78
CA MET A 385 4.32 1.24 8.92
C MET A 385 3.07 0.46 8.54
N PRO A 386 2.05 1.06 7.87
CA PRO A 386 0.84 0.32 7.51
C PRO A 386 1.11 -0.77 6.47
N LEU A 387 2.00 -0.54 5.50
CA LEU A 387 2.32 -1.56 4.51
C LEU A 387 3.04 -2.76 5.11
N LYS A 388 4.00 -2.55 6.04
CA LYS A 388 4.64 -3.64 6.78
C LYS A 388 3.63 -4.38 7.66
N ALA A 389 2.73 -3.68 8.37
CA ALA A 389 1.70 -4.31 9.17
C ALA A 389 0.80 -5.21 8.29
N ILE A 390 0.33 -4.72 7.16
CA ILE A 390 -0.49 -5.49 6.21
C ILE A 390 0.30 -6.66 5.61
N ALA A 391 1.53 -6.42 5.16
CA ALA A 391 2.37 -7.45 4.53
C ALA A 391 2.72 -8.58 5.50
N ARG A 392 2.88 -8.25 6.80
CA ARG A 392 3.17 -9.21 7.87
C ARG A 392 1.94 -9.86 8.50
N GLY A 393 0.73 -9.60 7.94
CA GLY A 393 -0.50 -10.31 8.28
C GLY A 393 -1.20 -9.81 9.55
N TYR A 394 -0.93 -8.58 10.01
CA TYR A 394 -1.70 -7.97 11.08
C TYR A 394 -3.09 -7.57 10.63
N SER A 395 -4.09 -7.79 11.49
CA SER A 395 -5.47 -7.38 11.23
C SER A 395 -5.61 -5.85 11.32
N TYR A 396 -6.43 -5.28 10.44
CA TYR A 396 -6.68 -3.85 10.48
C TYR A 396 -8.12 -3.49 10.11
N ALA A 397 -8.61 -2.41 10.69
CA ALA A 397 -9.85 -1.77 10.30
C ALA A 397 -9.58 -0.43 9.61
N ILE A 398 -10.53 0.02 8.79
CA ILE A 398 -10.48 1.33 8.14
C ILE A 398 -11.71 2.11 8.62
N ILE A 399 -11.49 3.32 9.14
CA ILE A 399 -12.58 4.20 9.56
C ILE A 399 -12.51 5.56 8.83
N PRO A 400 -13.64 6.24 8.64
CA PRO A 400 -13.65 7.59 8.11
C PRO A 400 -13.03 8.55 9.12
N ILE A 401 -12.26 9.53 8.63
CA ILE A 401 -11.65 10.59 9.43
C ILE A 401 -11.85 11.96 8.77
N THR A 402 -11.78 13.00 9.59
CA THR A 402 -11.78 14.39 9.11
C THR A 402 -10.37 14.96 9.19
N TRP A 403 -9.89 15.45 8.06
CA TRP A 403 -8.63 16.17 7.98
C TRP A 403 -8.88 17.63 7.57
N ARG A 404 -8.25 18.56 8.28
CA ARG A 404 -8.31 20.00 7.99
C ARG A 404 -6.92 20.51 7.64
N ASN A 405 -6.85 21.39 6.64
CA ASN A 405 -5.58 22.07 6.38
C ASN A 405 -5.21 22.93 7.60
N ARG A 406 -3.91 22.95 7.94
CA ARG A 406 -3.42 23.76 9.06
C ARG A 406 -3.84 25.22 8.94
N ALA A 407 -4.17 25.85 10.05
CA ALA A 407 -4.56 27.26 10.09
C ALA A 407 -3.35 28.20 9.94
N THR A 408 -2.17 27.78 10.46
CA THR A 408 -0.92 28.56 10.47
C THR A 408 0.27 27.71 10.02
N GLY A 409 1.34 28.36 9.58
CA GLY A 409 2.59 27.71 9.19
C GLY A 409 2.63 27.23 7.74
N ILE A 410 3.80 26.75 7.32
CA ILE A 410 4.08 26.26 5.95
C ILE A 410 4.24 24.75 5.94
N SER A 411 3.61 24.07 4.98
CA SER A 411 3.79 22.62 4.79
C SER A 411 5.26 22.30 4.54
N LYS A 412 5.86 21.49 5.42
CA LYS A 412 7.28 21.07 5.35
C LYS A 412 7.50 19.91 4.37
N LEU A 413 6.44 19.38 3.76
CA LEU A 413 6.50 18.29 2.79
C LEU A 413 7.01 18.79 1.42
N LYS A 414 8.24 18.44 1.08
CA LYS A 414 8.84 18.71 -0.24
C LYS A 414 8.53 17.55 -1.20
N ILE A 415 7.51 17.70 -2.03
CA ILE A 415 6.97 16.62 -2.89
C ILE A 415 8.04 16.01 -3.80
N LYS A 416 8.91 16.82 -4.44
CA LYS A 416 9.98 16.31 -5.32
C LYS A 416 10.96 15.39 -4.59
N GLU A 417 11.38 15.80 -3.40
CA GLU A 417 12.34 15.04 -2.60
C GLU A 417 11.72 13.78 -1.99
N MET A 418 10.43 13.86 -1.65
CA MET A 418 9.72 12.76 -1.01
C MET A 418 9.29 11.66 -1.99
N GLY A 419 9.02 11.99 -3.26
CA GLY A 419 8.49 11.03 -4.23
C GLY A 419 9.36 9.78 -4.40
N SER A 420 10.69 9.95 -4.57
CA SER A 420 11.63 8.83 -4.68
C SER A 420 11.71 8.00 -3.40
N ARG A 421 11.64 8.64 -2.22
CA ARG A 421 11.67 7.96 -0.92
C ARG A 421 10.41 7.14 -0.67
N TYR A 422 9.23 7.67 -1.07
CA TYR A 422 7.97 6.91 -1.01
C TYR A 422 8.01 5.70 -1.94
N LEU A 423 8.46 5.89 -3.19
CA LEU A 423 8.58 4.80 -4.15
C LEU A 423 9.54 3.71 -3.66
N PHE A 424 10.70 4.09 -3.12
CA PHE A 424 11.66 3.15 -2.54
C PHE A 424 11.01 2.29 -1.45
N ILE A 425 10.31 2.90 -0.49
CA ILE A 425 9.66 2.18 0.60
C ILE A 425 8.54 1.26 0.10
N VAL A 426 7.73 1.72 -0.84
CA VAL A 426 6.65 0.92 -1.44
C VAL A 426 7.23 -0.32 -2.11
N LEU A 427 8.28 -0.16 -2.93
CA LEU A 427 8.95 -1.28 -3.59
C LEU A 427 9.64 -2.20 -2.59
N HIS A 428 10.31 -1.66 -1.56
CA HIS A 428 10.97 -2.45 -0.52
C HIS A 428 9.97 -3.38 0.18
N VAL A 429 8.83 -2.85 0.66
CA VAL A 429 7.82 -3.66 1.34
C VAL A 429 7.11 -4.61 0.36
N PHE A 430 6.95 -4.22 -0.91
CA PHE A 430 6.41 -5.10 -1.93
C PHE A 430 7.32 -6.32 -2.18
N LEU A 431 8.63 -6.09 -2.27
CA LEU A 431 9.62 -7.17 -2.41
C LEU A 431 9.66 -8.05 -1.15
N GLU A 432 9.61 -7.44 0.05
CA GLU A 432 9.47 -8.20 1.30
C GLU A 432 8.24 -9.12 1.24
N LYS A 433 7.06 -8.57 0.90
CA LYS A 433 5.81 -9.34 0.82
C LYS A 433 5.87 -10.50 -0.20
N THR A 434 6.49 -10.27 -1.36
CA THR A 434 6.46 -11.22 -2.48
C THR A 434 7.58 -12.24 -2.47
N LEU A 435 8.78 -11.85 -2.01
CA LEU A 435 9.99 -12.68 -2.10
C LEU A 435 10.33 -13.39 -0.80
N SER A 436 9.89 -12.91 0.37
CA SER A 436 10.20 -13.51 1.66
C SER A 436 9.44 -14.82 1.93
N LYS A 437 8.53 -15.24 1.04
CA LYS A 437 7.72 -16.47 1.19
C LYS A 437 7.05 -16.63 2.57
N GLY A 438 6.78 -15.53 3.23
CA GLY A 438 6.11 -15.50 4.53
C GLY A 438 7.03 -15.55 5.75
N ASP A 439 8.36 -15.43 5.60
CA ASP A 439 9.32 -15.45 6.72
C ASP A 439 9.00 -14.38 7.78
N TYR A 440 8.45 -13.23 7.37
CA TYR A 440 8.07 -12.11 8.24
C TYR A 440 6.59 -12.11 8.63
N VAL A 441 5.80 -13.05 8.12
CA VAL A 441 4.37 -13.12 8.45
C VAL A 441 4.20 -13.59 9.90
N ARG A 442 3.38 -12.87 10.66
CA ARG A 442 3.04 -13.24 12.05
C ARG A 442 2.46 -14.65 12.09
N LYS A 443 3.08 -15.54 12.85
CA LYS A 443 2.52 -16.85 13.17
C LYS A 443 1.43 -16.61 14.22
N HIS A 444 0.15 -16.68 13.82
CA HIS A 444 -0.96 -16.50 14.72
C HIS A 444 -0.97 -17.58 15.81
N PRO A 445 -0.96 -17.22 17.12
CA PRO A 445 -1.06 -18.20 18.18
C PRO A 445 -2.41 -18.92 18.20
N HIS A 446 -3.46 -18.35 17.61
CA HIS A 446 -4.81 -18.94 17.58
C HIS A 446 -5.01 -20.10 16.59
N GLN A 447 -4.22 -20.23 15.53
CA GLN A 447 -4.32 -21.38 14.61
C GLN A 447 -3.67 -22.65 15.16
N ALA A 448 -2.77 -22.54 16.13
CA ALA A 448 -2.14 -23.70 16.77
C ALA A 448 -3.11 -24.45 17.71
N ILE A 449 -4.16 -23.80 18.20
CA ILE A 449 -5.15 -24.42 19.11
C ILE A 449 -6.23 -25.17 18.31
N LEU A 450 -6.61 -24.70 17.14
CA LEU A 450 -7.61 -25.37 16.29
C LEU A 450 -7.07 -26.61 15.56
N ASN A 451 -5.75 -26.68 15.35
CA ASN A 451 -5.13 -27.87 14.72
C ASN A 451 -4.71 -28.97 15.73
N ARG A 452 -4.87 -28.75 17.05
CA ARG A 452 -4.66 -29.80 18.08
C ARG A 452 -5.91 -30.61 18.39
N ASN A 453 -7.07 -30.21 17.87
CA ASN A 453 -8.36 -30.88 18.08
C ASN A 453 -8.96 -31.45 16.79
N ARG A 454 -8.12 -31.73 15.80
CA ARG A 454 -8.47 -32.53 14.62
C ARG A 454 -7.59 -33.78 14.53
#